data_f2a8f6e8e713abb44f76207c5a375fd0
#
_entry.id   f2a8f6e8e713abb44f76207c5a375fd0
#
_cell.length_a   1.000
_cell.length_b   1.000
_cell.length_c   1.000
_cell.angle_alpha   90.00
_cell.angle_beta   90.00
_cell.angle_gamma   90.00
#
_symmetry.space_group_name_H-M   'P 1'
#
loop_
_entity.id
_entity.type
_entity.pdbx_description
1 polymer ?
#
loop_
_entity_poly.entity_id
_entity_poly.type
_entity_poly.pdbx_seq_one_letter_code
_entity_poly.pdbx_strand_id
1 'polypeptide(L)'
;APSVQWSTVTGLDTLDGEHLRIRTGSTVWNGISLPMITYTGLADVPVRMRGVVEFDAAAVYRFENLWLDNRVTISQGAARLVNCAARQLQVGTAERDCPVIEARACLFKRIEAARGLVRLEYATVLTTLLAERLEASDSILVPVLRKDTVDDDVPAAGCIRYSRLFHIPPAPDPVDPELVNDPVWVAQGKRSALRCYAGTCSTEPALFWSDQFGEPGCGVLHPDCAPVFQSGAEDGGELGACHDYRYVLRQRAVLDKLQEFLPVGMEAVLVADTSLACAPPKATHT
;
A
#
# COMPACT_ATOMS: atom_id res chain seq x y z
N ALA A 1 8.38 32.57 4.96
CA ALA A 1 7.86 31.40 4.24
C ALA A 1 9.05 30.65 3.68
N PRO A 2 9.21 29.35 3.92
CA PRO A 2 10.27 28.62 3.30
C PRO A 2 9.97 28.62 1.79
N SER A 3 10.89 29.21 1.01
CA SER A 3 10.86 29.10 -0.43
C SER A 3 11.16 27.66 -0.79
N VAL A 4 10.15 26.95 -1.27
CA VAL A 4 10.37 25.66 -1.93
C VAL A 4 11.21 25.97 -3.16
N GLN A 5 12.47 25.61 -3.15
CA GLN A 5 13.29 25.70 -4.34
C GLN A 5 12.84 24.60 -5.29
N TRP A 6 12.09 24.98 -6.29
CA TRP A 6 11.64 24.09 -7.38
C TRP A 6 12.78 23.62 -8.30
N SER A 7 14.02 23.96 -7.98
CA SER A 7 15.19 23.68 -8.81
C SER A 7 15.55 22.22 -8.98
N THR A 8 14.86 21.31 -8.31
CA THR A 8 15.14 19.86 -8.39
C THR A 8 13.97 19.04 -8.91
N VAL A 9 12.87 19.65 -9.31
CA VAL A 9 11.79 18.93 -9.97
C VAL A 9 12.08 18.84 -11.47
N THR A 10 13.06 18.04 -11.82
CA THR A 10 13.32 17.70 -13.23
C THR A 10 12.29 16.66 -13.66
N GLY A 11 11.45 17.00 -14.62
CA GLY A 11 10.53 16.07 -15.25
C GLY A 11 9.05 16.18 -14.83
N LEU A 12 8.62 17.32 -14.33
CA LEU A 12 7.20 17.68 -14.33
C LEU A 12 6.78 18.05 -15.76
N ASP A 13 6.72 17.04 -16.63
CA ASP A 13 6.01 17.20 -17.88
C ASP A 13 4.53 17.39 -17.55
N THR A 14 4.10 18.64 -17.67
CA THR A 14 2.73 19.10 -17.50
C THR A 14 2.14 18.86 -16.09
N LEU A 15 2.54 19.70 -15.15
CA LEU A 15 1.62 20.15 -14.14
C LEU A 15 0.58 21.01 -14.87
N ASP A 16 -0.54 20.40 -15.18
CA ASP A 16 -1.73 21.15 -15.48
C ASP A 16 -2.10 21.87 -14.17
N GLY A 17 -1.73 23.14 -14.07
CA GLY A 17 -1.94 23.92 -12.84
C GLY A 17 -3.40 24.09 -12.47
N GLU A 18 -4.32 23.69 -13.34
CA GLU A 18 -5.75 23.63 -13.06
C GLU A 18 -6.12 22.42 -12.20
N HIS A 19 -5.34 21.34 -12.23
CA HIS A 19 -5.70 20.08 -11.59
C HIS A 19 -4.87 19.72 -10.35
N LEU A 20 -3.74 20.37 -10.11
CA LEU A 20 -2.91 20.19 -8.92
C LEU A 20 -2.93 21.44 -8.03
N ARG A 21 -3.33 21.26 -6.78
CA ARG A 21 -3.28 22.31 -5.76
C ARG A 21 -2.15 22.04 -4.79
N ILE A 22 -1.35 23.09 -4.53
CA ILE A 22 -0.27 23.03 -3.55
C ILE A 22 -0.61 23.99 -2.42
N ARG A 23 -0.56 23.49 -1.19
CA ARG A 23 -0.79 24.25 0.03
C ARG A 23 0.35 24.06 0.99
N THR A 24 0.70 25.11 1.70
CA THR A 24 1.70 25.07 2.77
C THR A 24 1.02 25.34 4.10
N GLY A 25 1.47 24.65 5.13
CA GLY A 25 0.97 24.79 6.49
C GLY A 25 2.02 24.31 7.49
N SER A 26 1.60 23.99 8.68
CA SER A 26 2.42 23.35 9.70
C SER A 26 1.67 22.19 10.33
N THR A 27 2.39 21.23 10.84
CA THR A 27 1.83 20.10 11.58
C THR A 27 2.76 19.73 12.71
N VAL A 28 2.21 19.13 13.76
CA VAL A 28 3.03 18.50 14.79
C VAL A 28 3.28 17.06 14.36
N TRP A 29 4.54 16.74 14.20
CA TRP A 29 5.00 15.40 13.84
C TRP A 29 5.98 14.92 14.90
N ASN A 30 5.64 13.85 15.60
CA ASN A 30 6.41 13.36 16.73
C ASN A 30 6.78 14.43 17.79
N GLY A 31 5.81 15.29 18.13
CA GLY A 31 6.05 16.36 19.08
C GLY A 31 6.82 17.57 18.56
N ILE A 32 7.30 17.52 17.32
CA ILE A 32 8.04 18.61 16.68
C ILE A 32 7.12 19.32 15.68
N SER A 33 7.09 20.64 15.70
CA SER A 33 6.40 21.43 14.69
C SER A 33 7.22 21.45 13.40
N LEU A 34 6.67 20.86 12.35
CA LEU A 34 7.29 20.81 11.02
C LEU A 34 6.42 21.54 10.00
N PRO A 35 7.03 22.11 8.95
CA PRO A 35 6.31 22.52 7.76
C PRO A 35 5.55 21.34 7.17
N MET A 36 4.33 21.58 6.70
CA MET A 36 3.57 20.60 5.93
C MET A 36 3.28 21.17 4.55
N ILE A 37 3.66 20.41 3.52
CA ILE A 37 3.41 20.76 2.12
C ILE A 37 2.43 19.73 1.57
N THR A 38 1.26 20.19 1.17
CA THR A 38 0.19 19.33 0.65
C THR A 38 0.05 19.50 -0.85
N TYR A 39 0.09 18.39 -1.55
CA TYR A 39 -0.16 18.25 -2.97
C TYR A 39 -1.48 17.51 -3.15
N THR A 40 -2.49 18.19 -3.68
CA THR A 40 -3.83 17.61 -3.85
C THR A 40 -4.22 17.61 -5.32
N GLY A 41 -4.46 16.43 -5.88
CA GLY A 41 -5.11 16.25 -7.17
C GLY A 41 -6.63 16.38 -7.06
N LEU A 42 -7.31 16.53 -8.18
CA LEU A 42 -8.78 16.49 -8.21
C LEU A 42 -9.26 15.05 -8.00
N ALA A 43 -10.38 14.90 -7.29
CA ALA A 43 -10.94 13.57 -7.00
C ALA A 43 -11.43 12.86 -8.27
N ASP A 44 -11.94 13.62 -9.25
CA ASP A 44 -12.59 13.09 -10.45
C ASP A 44 -11.64 12.95 -11.66
N VAL A 45 -10.45 13.53 -11.57
CA VAL A 45 -9.46 13.50 -12.65
C VAL A 45 -8.13 13.02 -12.09
N PRO A 46 -7.61 11.87 -12.55
CA PRO A 46 -6.33 11.36 -12.08
C PRO A 46 -5.20 12.33 -12.46
N VAL A 47 -4.65 13.00 -11.48
CA VAL A 47 -3.46 13.84 -11.67
C VAL A 47 -2.22 12.97 -11.58
N ARG A 48 -1.52 12.87 -12.69
CA ARG A 48 -0.32 12.04 -12.82
C ARG A 48 0.93 12.91 -12.71
N MET A 49 1.74 12.63 -11.69
CA MET A 49 3.08 13.20 -11.55
C MET A 49 4.09 12.27 -12.23
N ARG A 50 4.67 12.71 -13.34
CA ARG A 50 5.69 11.96 -14.07
C ARG A 50 7.08 12.47 -13.68
N GLY A 51 8.06 11.59 -13.72
CA GLY A 51 9.44 11.93 -13.42
C GLY A 51 9.87 11.57 -12.01
N VAL A 52 11.18 11.64 -11.76
CA VAL A 52 11.77 11.44 -10.44
C VAL A 52 11.64 12.74 -9.67
N VAL A 53 11.08 12.66 -8.46
CA VAL A 53 10.87 13.83 -7.61
C VAL A 53 11.65 13.61 -6.32
N GLU A 54 12.47 14.60 -5.94
CA GLU A 54 13.27 14.58 -4.73
C GLU A 54 12.91 15.75 -3.82
N PHE A 55 12.69 15.46 -2.55
CA PHE A 55 12.37 16.42 -1.51
C PHE A 55 13.45 16.40 -0.44
N ASP A 56 14.20 17.49 -0.29
CA ASP A 56 15.35 17.57 0.63
C ASP A 56 15.04 18.35 1.92
N ALA A 57 13.95 19.09 1.95
CA ALA A 57 13.61 19.88 3.12
C ALA A 57 12.99 19.01 4.23
N ALA A 58 13.34 19.30 5.47
CA ALA A 58 12.71 18.69 6.62
C ALA A 58 11.26 19.16 6.76
N ALA A 59 10.33 18.37 6.23
CA ALA A 59 8.91 18.69 6.19
C ALA A 59 8.06 17.41 6.18
N VAL A 60 6.77 17.56 6.43
CA VAL A 60 5.78 16.52 6.15
C VAL A 60 5.17 16.79 4.78
N TYR A 61 5.36 15.87 3.87
CA TYR A 61 4.82 15.92 2.52
C TYR A 61 3.53 15.12 2.46
N ARG A 62 2.43 15.79 2.19
CA ARG A 62 1.11 15.18 2.07
C ARG A 62 0.69 15.13 0.61
N PHE A 63 0.31 13.95 0.16
CA PHE A 63 -0.17 13.68 -1.19
C PHE A 63 -1.60 13.17 -1.12
N GLU A 64 -2.50 13.76 -1.91
CA GLU A 64 -3.90 13.40 -1.96
C GLU A 64 -4.38 13.28 -3.40
N ASN A 65 -5.05 12.17 -3.73
CA ASN A 65 -5.63 11.90 -5.05
C ASN A 65 -4.61 12.04 -6.20
N LEU A 66 -3.42 11.48 -6.01
CA LEU A 66 -2.32 11.60 -6.97
C LEU A 66 -1.83 10.24 -7.45
N TRP A 67 -1.41 10.23 -8.70
CA TRP A 67 -0.65 9.13 -9.27
C TRP A 67 0.82 9.53 -9.43
N LEU A 68 1.66 8.99 -8.59
CA LEU A 68 3.11 9.19 -8.59
C LEU A 68 3.76 8.10 -9.46
N ASP A 69 3.90 8.40 -10.75
CA ASP A 69 4.24 7.39 -11.76
C ASP A 69 5.71 6.99 -11.79
N ASN A 70 6.54 7.67 -11.03
CA ASN A 70 7.96 7.36 -10.95
C ASN A 70 8.42 7.31 -9.47
N ARG A 71 9.72 7.41 -9.26
CA ARG A 71 10.29 7.42 -7.92
C ARG A 71 10.07 8.79 -7.24
N VAL A 72 9.54 8.74 -6.04
CA VAL A 72 9.49 9.88 -5.12
C VAL A 72 10.44 9.58 -3.96
N THR A 73 11.42 10.46 -3.76
CA THR A 73 12.41 10.37 -2.69
C THR A 73 12.21 11.54 -1.72
N ILE A 74 12.13 11.24 -0.43
CA ILE A 74 12.09 12.23 0.64
C ILE A 74 13.31 11.98 1.51
N SER A 75 14.30 12.86 1.41
CA SER A 75 15.58 12.69 2.11
C SER A 75 15.47 13.01 3.59
N GLN A 76 14.62 13.97 3.95
CA GLN A 76 14.37 14.39 5.33
C GLN A 76 12.88 14.62 5.54
N GLY A 77 12.33 14.11 6.65
CA GLY A 77 10.92 14.31 6.98
C GLY A 77 10.07 13.06 6.80
N ALA A 78 8.80 13.26 6.46
CA ALA A 78 7.82 12.19 6.38
C ALA A 78 6.85 12.35 5.21
N ALA A 79 6.21 11.26 4.82
CA ALA A 79 5.17 11.21 3.80
C ALA A 79 3.82 10.83 4.39
N ARG A 80 2.77 11.56 4.04
CA ARG A 80 1.37 11.18 4.22
C ARG A 80 0.71 11.03 2.87
N LEU A 81 0.07 9.90 2.62
CA LEU A 81 -0.60 9.64 1.36
C LEU A 81 -2.05 9.23 1.62
N VAL A 82 -2.96 9.80 0.85
CA VAL A 82 -4.39 9.46 0.91
C VAL A 82 -4.91 9.30 -0.52
N ASN A 83 -5.49 8.15 -0.80
CA ASN A 83 -6.05 7.83 -2.11
C ASN A 83 -5.04 8.08 -3.25
N CYS A 84 -3.84 7.54 -3.10
CA CYS A 84 -2.74 7.70 -4.04
C CYS A 84 -2.28 6.38 -4.63
N ALA A 85 -1.75 6.45 -5.85
CA ALA A 85 -0.97 5.36 -6.42
C ALA A 85 0.48 5.81 -6.58
N ALA A 86 1.45 5.05 -6.05
CA ALA A 86 2.86 5.39 -6.14
C ALA A 86 3.68 4.20 -6.66
N ARG A 87 4.45 4.44 -7.73
CA ARG A 87 5.33 3.41 -8.30
C ARG A 87 6.45 3.07 -7.34
N GLN A 88 7.14 4.06 -6.82
CA GLN A 88 8.21 3.90 -5.83
C GLN A 88 8.22 5.08 -4.89
N LEU A 89 8.07 4.81 -3.61
CA LEU A 89 8.20 5.79 -2.54
C LEU A 89 9.40 5.40 -1.68
N GLN A 90 10.39 6.30 -1.61
CA GLN A 90 11.57 6.14 -0.78
C GLN A 90 11.62 7.27 0.23
N VAL A 91 11.67 6.93 1.51
CA VAL A 91 11.83 7.91 2.58
C VAL A 91 13.12 7.62 3.33
N GLY A 92 13.93 8.67 3.45
CA GLY A 92 15.22 8.60 4.11
C GLY A 92 15.11 8.46 5.63
N THR A 93 16.09 8.96 6.33
CA THR A 93 16.24 8.78 7.76
C THR A 93 15.24 9.55 8.59
N ALA A 94 14.48 8.86 9.43
CA ALA A 94 13.80 9.44 10.57
C ALA A 94 14.29 8.80 11.87
N GLU A 95 13.90 9.39 13.00
CA GLU A 95 14.08 8.76 14.30
C GLU A 95 13.21 7.49 14.38
N ARG A 96 13.72 6.47 15.11
CA ARG A 96 13.17 5.11 15.11
C ARG A 96 11.69 4.98 15.43
N ASP A 97 11.13 5.86 16.25
CA ASP A 97 9.76 5.74 16.76
C ASP A 97 8.74 6.64 16.05
N CYS A 98 9.18 7.35 15.02
CA CYS A 98 8.30 8.19 14.22
C CYS A 98 7.77 7.47 13.00
N PRO A 99 6.48 7.63 12.68
CA PRO A 99 6.02 7.27 11.35
C PRO A 99 6.77 8.11 10.31
N VAL A 100 7.41 7.46 9.36
CA VAL A 100 8.01 8.14 8.20
C VAL A 100 7.09 8.08 6.99
N ILE A 101 6.22 7.06 6.96
CA ILE A 101 5.19 6.90 5.95
C ILE A 101 3.88 6.58 6.68
N GLU A 102 2.85 7.38 6.40
CA GLU A 102 1.46 7.09 6.72
C GLU A 102 0.67 7.08 5.42
N ALA A 103 0.04 5.97 5.10
CA ALA A 103 -0.71 5.82 3.86
C ALA A 103 -2.07 5.18 4.10
N ARG A 104 -3.11 5.77 3.50
CA ARG A 104 -4.48 5.25 3.54
C ARG A 104 -5.07 5.19 2.13
N ALA A 105 -5.75 4.08 1.82
CA ALA A 105 -6.36 3.82 0.51
C ALA A 105 -5.36 4.00 -0.65
N CYS A 106 -4.17 3.41 -0.51
CA CYS A 106 -3.06 3.65 -1.41
C CYS A 106 -2.56 2.37 -2.08
N LEU A 107 -2.22 2.50 -3.36
CA LEU A 107 -1.58 1.45 -4.15
C LEU A 107 -0.10 1.76 -4.33
N PHE A 108 0.75 0.83 -3.96
CA PHE A 108 2.21 0.95 -4.13
C PHE A 108 2.75 -0.22 -4.95
N LYS A 109 3.64 0.08 -5.89
CA LYS A 109 4.48 -0.95 -6.42
C LYS A 109 5.62 -1.25 -5.45
N ARG A 110 6.27 -0.19 -4.89
CA ARG A 110 7.42 -0.33 -4.01
C ARG A 110 7.44 0.75 -2.94
N ILE A 111 7.71 0.36 -1.69
CA ILE A 111 7.96 1.25 -0.54
C ILE A 111 9.33 0.92 0.04
N GLU A 112 10.13 1.95 0.29
CA GLU A 112 11.43 1.84 0.94
C GLU A 112 11.54 2.88 2.06
N ALA A 113 11.56 2.40 3.29
CA ALA A 113 11.82 3.18 4.48
C ALA A 113 12.79 2.41 5.37
N ALA A 114 14.09 2.59 5.12
CA ALA A 114 15.14 1.83 5.81
C ALA A 114 15.14 2.04 7.33
N ARG A 115 14.58 3.14 7.80
CA ARG A 115 14.42 3.45 9.23
C ARG A 115 13.06 4.05 9.51
N GLY A 116 12.57 3.84 10.74
CA GLY A 116 11.32 4.38 11.21
C GLY A 116 10.10 3.48 10.93
N LEU A 117 8.94 4.01 11.24
CA LEU A 117 7.66 3.31 11.18
C LEU A 117 6.96 3.57 9.85
N VAL A 118 6.53 2.52 9.17
CA VAL A 118 5.59 2.57 8.05
C VAL A 118 4.21 2.16 8.56
N ARG A 119 3.24 3.05 8.42
CA ARG A 119 1.85 2.81 8.78
C ARG A 119 0.99 2.76 7.52
N LEU A 120 0.29 1.64 7.33
CA LEU A 120 -0.54 1.37 6.17
C LEU A 120 -1.96 1.02 6.61
N GLU A 121 -2.95 1.68 6.04
CA GLU A 121 -4.36 1.42 6.24
C GLU A 121 -5.04 1.31 4.88
N TYR A 122 -5.74 0.22 4.61
CA TYR A 122 -6.33 -0.04 3.30
C TYR A 122 -5.33 0.17 2.17
N ALA A 123 -4.16 -0.42 2.28
CA ALA A 123 -3.12 -0.28 1.28
C ALA A 123 -2.85 -1.58 0.53
N THR A 124 -2.41 -1.48 -0.72
CA THR A 124 -1.90 -2.61 -1.49
C THR A 124 -0.45 -2.34 -1.87
N VAL A 125 0.46 -3.24 -1.50
CA VAL A 125 1.86 -3.19 -1.90
C VAL A 125 2.16 -4.38 -2.80
N LEU A 126 2.56 -4.13 -4.06
CA LEU A 126 2.64 -5.17 -5.09
C LEU A 126 3.96 -5.93 -5.14
N THR A 127 5.10 -5.28 -4.85
CA THR A 127 6.40 -5.94 -5.06
C THR A 127 7.37 -5.86 -3.89
N THR A 128 7.56 -4.71 -3.29
CA THR A 128 8.58 -4.53 -2.24
C THR A 128 8.08 -3.60 -1.15
N LEU A 129 8.25 -4.02 0.08
CA LEU A 129 8.08 -3.19 1.26
C LEU A 129 9.30 -3.38 2.15
N LEU A 130 10.11 -2.34 2.27
CA LEU A 130 11.22 -2.27 3.19
C LEU A 130 10.85 -1.29 4.31
N ALA A 131 10.81 -1.76 5.54
CA ALA A 131 10.48 -0.98 6.72
C ALA A 131 11.20 -1.51 7.95
N GLU A 132 11.71 -0.63 8.82
CA GLU A 132 12.24 -1.03 10.12
C GLU A 132 11.11 -1.48 11.06
N ARG A 133 10.00 -0.74 11.05
CA ARG A 133 8.78 -1.09 11.80
C ARG A 133 7.56 -0.96 10.89
N LEU A 134 6.61 -1.88 11.04
CA LEU A 134 5.44 -1.94 10.20
C LEU A 134 4.16 -2.04 11.03
N GLU A 135 3.26 -1.09 10.83
CA GLU A 135 1.86 -1.19 11.26
C GLU A 135 0.98 -1.24 10.03
N ALA A 136 0.23 -2.30 9.87
CA ALA A 136 -0.67 -2.45 8.74
C ALA A 136 -2.05 -2.93 9.20
N SER A 137 -3.09 -2.32 8.64
CA SER A 137 -4.48 -2.71 8.84
C SER A 137 -5.19 -2.79 7.49
N ASP A 138 -6.03 -3.80 7.32
CA ASP A 138 -6.93 -3.97 6.17
C ASP A 138 -6.22 -3.90 4.81
N SER A 139 -4.99 -4.39 4.77
CA SER A 139 -4.06 -4.20 3.67
C SER A 139 -3.68 -5.51 2.99
N ILE A 140 -3.26 -5.41 1.72
CA ILE A 140 -2.69 -6.51 0.95
C ILE A 140 -1.21 -6.22 0.75
N LEU A 141 -0.37 -7.03 1.37
CA LEU A 141 1.08 -6.87 1.36
C LEU A 141 1.70 -8.04 0.61
N VAL A 142 1.93 -7.84 -0.68
CA VAL A 142 2.52 -8.86 -1.55
C VAL A 142 4.04 -8.74 -1.48
N PRO A 143 4.78 -9.79 -1.69
CA PRO A 143 6.10 -10.19 -1.24
C PRO A 143 6.84 -9.11 -0.45
N VAL A 144 6.49 -9.04 0.77
CA VAL A 144 6.76 -7.90 1.62
C VAL A 144 8.18 -7.82 2.11
N LEU A 145 8.81 -8.94 2.22
CA LEU A 145 10.04 -9.02 2.97
C LEU A 145 11.09 -9.57 2.03
N ARG A 146 11.66 -8.65 1.25
CA ARG A 146 12.75 -8.99 0.37
C ARG A 146 14.07 -8.89 1.12
N LYS A 147 14.85 -9.94 1.04
CA LYS A 147 16.20 -9.98 1.53
C LYS A 147 17.13 -10.07 0.33
N ASP A 148 17.79 -8.99 0.01
CA ASP A 148 18.93 -8.99 -0.91
C ASP A 148 20.28 -8.97 -0.18
N THR A 149 20.28 -8.69 1.12
CA THR A 149 21.49 -8.70 1.96
C THR A 149 21.21 -9.28 3.35
N VAL A 150 22.22 -9.82 3.97
CA VAL A 150 22.13 -10.75 5.12
C VAL A 150 21.57 -10.09 6.40
N ASP A 151 21.41 -8.79 6.50
CA ASP A 151 21.26 -8.16 7.81
C ASP A 151 20.01 -7.37 8.14
N ASP A 152 19.22 -6.81 7.18
CA ASP A 152 18.32 -5.71 7.54
C ASP A 152 16.88 -5.71 7.04
N ASP A 153 16.36 -6.75 6.38
CA ASP A 153 15.17 -6.59 5.53
C ASP A 153 13.81 -6.93 6.16
N VAL A 154 13.81 -7.27 7.44
CA VAL A 154 12.61 -7.63 8.17
C VAL A 154 12.22 -6.51 9.09
N PRO A 155 10.93 -6.11 9.14
CA PRO A 155 10.50 -5.22 10.19
C PRO A 155 10.90 -5.78 11.55
N ALA A 156 11.72 -5.01 12.28
CA ALA A 156 12.20 -5.42 13.61
C ALA A 156 11.03 -5.56 14.59
N ALA A 157 9.96 -4.79 14.37
CA ALA A 157 8.75 -4.80 15.19
C ALA A 157 7.54 -4.25 14.43
N GLY A 158 6.37 -4.45 14.98
CA GLY A 158 5.14 -3.87 14.46
C GLY A 158 3.91 -4.72 14.72
N CYS A 159 2.85 -4.37 14.01
CA CYS A 159 1.55 -5.03 14.15
C CYS A 159 0.85 -5.06 12.80
N ILE A 160 0.38 -6.23 12.40
CA ILE A 160 -0.42 -6.41 11.19
C ILE A 160 -1.78 -6.98 11.62
N ARG A 161 -2.87 -6.31 11.25
CA ARG A 161 -4.25 -6.70 11.59
C ARG A 161 -5.11 -6.70 10.35
N TYR A 162 -6.07 -7.61 10.27
CA TYR A 162 -7.05 -7.70 9.17
C TYR A 162 -6.41 -7.57 7.78
N SER A 163 -5.17 -8.03 7.62
CA SER A 163 -4.38 -7.84 6.41
C SER A 163 -3.90 -9.17 5.88
N ARG A 164 -3.48 -9.22 4.62
CA ARG A 164 -2.90 -10.42 4.03
C ARG A 164 -1.46 -10.19 3.67
N LEU A 165 -0.61 -10.98 4.29
CA LEU A 165 0.82 -11.02 4.05
C LEU A 165 1.12 -12.22 3.15
N PHE A 166 1.79 -11.96 2.03
CA PHE A 166 2.11 -12.96 1.04
C PHE A 166 3.52 -13.50 1.25
N HIS A 167 3.73 -14.80 1.10
CA HIS A 167 5.01 -15.48 1.08
C HIS A 167 5.79 -15.71 2.37
N ILE A 168 5.25 -15.43 3.53
CA ILE A 168 5.82 -16.02 4.73
C ILE A 168 4.82 -17.06 5.21
N PRO A 169 5.07 -18.36 5.06
CA PRO A 169 4.36 -19.32 5.88
C PRO A 169 4.80 -19.01 7.32
N PRO A 170 3.92 -18.50 8.18
CA PRO A 170 4.29 -18.35 9.55
C PRO A 170 4.48 -19.76 10.11
N ALA A 171 5.70 -20.10 10.44
CA ALA A 171 5.86 -21.09 11.48
C ALA A 171 5.45 -20.34 12.75
N PRO A 172 4.34 -20.71 13.40
CA PRO A 172 3.98 -20.09 14.66
C PRO A 172 5.16 -20.24 15.61
N ASP A 173 5.53 -19.17 16.29
CA ASP A 173 6.50 -19.27 17.37
C ASP A 173 5.93 -20.26 18.37
N PRO A 174 6.67 -21.31 18.79
CA PRO A 174 6.16 -22.29 19.72
C PRO A 174 5.80 -21.69 21.10
N VAL A 175 6.27 -20.48 21.38
CA VAL A 175 6.03 -19.76 22.65
C VAL A 175 4.99 -18.65 22.46
N ASP A 176 4.96 -18.00 21.32
CA ASP A 176 4.00 -16.92 21.01
C ASP A 176 3.49 -17.08 19.56
N PRO A 177 2.34 -17.73 19.37
CA PRO A 177 1.81 -18.02 18.04
C PRO A 177 1.37 -16.78 17.26
N GLU A 178 1.32 -15.60 17.87
CA GLU A 178 1.05 -14.33 17.19
C GLU A 178 2.30 -13.72 16.54
N LEU A 179 3.50 -14.21 16.88
CA LEU A 179 4.73 -13.74 16.27
C LEU A 179 4.93 -14.37 14.89
N VAL A 180 5.29 -13.53 13.93
CA VAL A 180 5.73 -13.99 12.61
C VAL A 180 7.17 -14.46 12.73
N ASN A 181 7.36 -15.77 12.64
CA ASN A 181 8.68 -16.36 12.55
C ASN A 181 8.89 -16.92 11.13
N ASP A 182 9.73 -16.28 10.35
CA ASP A 182 10.22 -16.89 9.12
C ASP A 182 11.21 -18.01 9.49
N PRO A 183 11.01 -19.25 9.00
CA PRO A 183 11.92 -20.35 9.27
C PRO A 183 13.38 -20.05 8.89
N VAL A 184 13.60 -19.26 7.85
CA VAL A 184 14.94 -18.84 7.42
C VAL A 184 15.57 -17.90 8.46
N TRP A 185 14.79 -17.03 9.07
CA TRP A 185 15.29 -16.12 10.10
C TRP A 185 15.60 -16.83 11.40
N VAL A 186 14.72 -17.73 11.81
CA VAL A 186 14.92 -18.56 13.00
C VAL A 186 16.20 -19.40 12.84
N ALA A 187 16.43 -19.99 11.67
CA ALA A 187 17.65 -20.71 11.36
C ALA A 187 18.92 -19.82 11.38
N GLN A 188 18.77 -18.52 11.15
CA GLN A 188 19.84 -17.52 11.24
C GLN A 188 19.95 -16.87 12.62
N GLY A 189 19.17 -17.31 13.61
CA GLY A 189 19.16 -16.74 14.96
C GLY A 189 18.50 -15.36 15.05
N LYS A 190 17.79 -14.92 14.02
CA LYS A 190 17.09 -13.64 13.99
C LYS A 190 15.64 -13.83 14.40
N ARG A 191 15.12 -12.93 15.22
CA ARG A 191 13.71 -12.89 15.63
C ARG A 191 13.16 -11.49 15.38
N SER A 192 12.01 -11.43 14.71
CA SER A 192 11.25 -10.20 14.60
C SER A 192 10.22 -10.13 15.72
N ALA A 193 9.98 -8.93 16.25
CA ALA A 193 8.86 -8.65 17.14
C ALA A 193 7.61 -8.20 16.37
N LEU A 194 7.50 -8.54 15.09
CA LEU A 194 6.33 -8.28 14.27
C LEU A 194 5.21 -9.24 14.65
N ARG A 195 4.06 -8.70 15.05
CA ARG A 195 2.87 -9.47 15.42
C ARG A 195 1.83 -9.46 14.31
N CYS A 196 1.24 -10.61 14.05
CA CYS A 196 0.14 -10.76 13.10
C CYS A 196 -1.11 -11.24 13.81
N TYR A 197 -2.18 -10.47 13.66
CA TYR A 197 -3.48 -10.75 14.29
C TYR A 197 -4.55 -11.06 13.23
N ALA A 198 -5.64 -11.69 13.68
CA ALA A 198 -6.86 -11.90 12.91
C ALA A 198 -6.64 -12.55 11.53
N GLY A 199 -5.98 -13.71 11.52
CA GLY A 199 -5.82 -14.51 10.30
C GLY A 199 -4.98 -13.82 9.20
N THR A 200 -4.09 -12.96 9.58
CA THR A 200 -3.29 -12.10 8.72
C THR A 200 -2.47 -12.84 7.67
N CYS A 201 -2.05 -14.04 7.94
CA CYS A 201 -1.20 -14.80 7.02
C CYS A 201 -2.06 -15.67 6.11
N SER A 202 -1.93 -15.50 4.80
CA SER A 202 -2.62 -16.30 3.80
C SER A 202 -1.63 -16.98 2.88
N THR A 203 -1.86 -18.25 2.59
CA THR A 203 -1.13 -18.99 1.54
C THR A 203 -1.74 -18.78 0.17
N GLU A 204 -2.95 -18.20 0.10
CA GLU A 204 -3.63 -17.94 -1.15
C GLU A 204 -3.20 -16.60 -1.72
N PRO A 205 -2.94 -16.52 -3.05
CA PRO A 205 -2.57 -15.29 -3.70
C PRO A 205 -3.76 -14.32 -3.80
N ALA A 206 -3.48 -13.03 -3.65
CA ALA A 206 -4.41 -12.02 -4.12
C ALA A 206 -4.44 -12.07 -5.65
N LEU A 207 -5.63 -12.11 -6.23
CA LEU A 207 -5.82 -12.01 -7.67
C LEU A 207 -6.35 -10.62 -8.01
N PHE A 208 -5.70 -9.98 -8.98
CA PHE A 208 -6.07 -8.66 -9.45
C PHE A 208 -6.47 -8.71 -10.93
N TRP A 209 -7.20 -7.69 -11.40
CA TRP A 209 -7.44 -7.49 -12.83
C TRP A 209 -6.14 -7.16 -13.58
N SER A 210 -5.22 -6.47 -12.94
CA SER A 210 -3.86 -6.24 -13.42
C SER A 210 -2.90 -6.07 -12.24
N ASP A 211 -1.71 -6.60 -12.34
CA ASP A 211 -0.57 -6.36 -11.43
C ASP A 211 0.43 -5.35 -12.00
N GLN A 212 0.19 -4.90 -13.24
CA GLN A 212 1.05 -3.94 -13.92
C GLN A 212 0.71 -2.52 -13.46
N PHE A 213 1.62 -1.94 -12.69
CA PHE A 213 1.45 -0.58 -12.17
C PHE A 213 1.25 0.40 -13.33
N GLY A 214 0.10 1.04 -13.33
CA GLY A 214 -0.26 2.02 -14.33
C GLY A 214 -1.29 1.57 -15.35
N GLU A 215 -1.64 0.31 -15.36
CA GLU A 215 -2.72 -0.20 -16.18
C GLU A 215 -4.08 -0.08 -15.47
N PRO A 216 -5.17 0.04 -16.21
CA PRO A 216 -6.51 -0.04 -15.66
C PRO A 216 -6.70 -1.37 -14.91
N GLY A 217 -7.32 -1.30 -13.75
CA GLY A 217 -7.55 -2.50 -12.91
C GLY A 217 -6.34 -2.92 -12.06
N CYS A 218 -5.21 -2.20 -12.11
CA CYS A 218 -4.07 -2.49 -11.26
C CYS A 218 -4.45 -2.37 -9.78
N GLY A 219 -4.25 -3.45 -9.02
CA GLY A 219 -4.58 -3.52 -7.61
C GLY A 219 -6.08 -3.66 -7.29
N VAL A 220 -6.94 -3.71 -8.30
CA VAL A 220 -8.37 -4.03 -8.14
C VAL A 220 -8.53 -5.53 -8.06
N LEU A 221 -9.22 -6.03 -7.03
CA LEU A 221 -9.45 -7.47 -6.86
C LEU A 221 -10.26 -8.05 -8.02
N HIS A 222 -9.79 -9.19 -8.52
CA HIS A 222 -10.54 -9.98 -9.49
C HIS A 222 -11.70 -10.71 -8.79
N PRO A 223 -12.86 -10.90 -9.43
CA PRO A 223 -13.99 -11.62 -8.82
C PRO A 223 -13.67 -13.03 -8.33
N ASP A 224 -12.73 -13.71 -8.97
CA ASP A 224 -12.27 -15.05 -8.57
C ASP A 224 -11.22 -15.02 -7.44
N CYS A 225 -10.90 -13.84 -6.91
CA CYS A 225 -10.04 -13.75 -5.74
C CYS A 225 -10.71 -14.41 -4.54
N ALA A 226 -9.92 -15.05 -3.70
CA ALA A 226 -10.45 -15.75 -2.53
C ALA A 226 -11.31 -14.82 -1.66
N PRO A 227 -12.42 -15.32 -1.08
CA PRO A 227 -13.36 -14.53 -0.28
C PRO A 227 -12.71 -13.75 0.86
N VAL A 228 -11.59 -14.26 1.38
CA VAL A 228 -10.82 -13.62 2.43
C VAL A 228 -10.23 -12.25 2.02
N PHE A 229 -10.02 -11.99 0.75
CA PHE A 229 -9.63 -10.67 0.25
C PHE A 229 -10.82 -9.78 -0.02
N GLN A 230 -11.95 -10.37 -0.39
CA GLN A 230 -13.17 -9.66 -0.76
C GLN A 230 -13.97 -9.15 0.44
N SER A 231 -13.79 -9.78 1.62
CA SER A 231 -14.55 -9.46 2.84
C SER A 231 -13.74 -9.61 4.12
N GLY A 232 -12.41 -9.55 4.01
CA GLY A 232 -11.50 -9.78 5.14
C GLY A 232 -11.12 -8.52 5.93
N ALA A 233 -11.60 -7.35 5.53
CA ALA A 233 -11.36 -6.13 6.28
C ALA A 233 -12.14 -6.11 7.60
N GLU A 234 -11.74 -5.25 8.53
CA GLU A 234 -12.36 -5.12 9.86
C GLU A 234 -13.87 -4.82 9.76
N ASP A 235 -14.27 -4.03 8.77
CA ASP A 235 -15.67 -3.70 8.49
C ASP A 235 -16.41 -4.72 7.61
N GLY A 236 -15.75 -5.83 7.26
CA GLY A 236 -16.30 -6.86 6.37
C GLY A 236 -16.24 -6.51 4.88
N GLY A 237 -15.55 -5.43 4.51
CA GLY A 237 -15.31 -5.02 3.13
C GLY A 237 -14.09 -5.71 2.51
N GLU A 238 -13.77 -5.28 1.29
CA GLU A 238 -12.59 -5.77 0.57
C GLU A 238 -11.30 -5.18 1.16
N LEU A 239 -10.23 -5.96 1.10
CA LEU A 239 -8.90 -5.54 1.54
C LEU A 239 -8.21 -4.65 0.49
N GLY A 240 -7.28 -3.82 0.98
CA GLY A 240 -6.34 -3.11 0.12
C GLY A 240 -6.82 -1.76 -0.40
N ALA A 241 -6.09 -1.22 -1.38
CA ALA A 241 -6.20 0.15 -1.84
C ALA A 241 -7.57 0.53 -2.43
N CYS A 242 -8.33 -0.45 -2.89
CA CYS A 242 -9.63 -0.23 -3.52
C CYS A 242 -10.82 -0.35 -2.57
N HIS A 243 -10.57 -0.51 -1.26
CA HIS A 243 -11.59 -0.69 -0.24
C HIS A 243 -12.75 0.33 -0.33
N ASP A 244 -12.43 1.61 -0.40
CA ASP A 244 -13.43 2.69 -0.44
C ASP A 244 -14.30 2.68 -1.71
N TYR A 245 -13.83 2.04 -2.78
CA TYR A 245 -14.59 1.87 -4.03
C TYR A 245 -15.64 0.76 -3.94
N ARG A 246 -15.48 -0.19 -2.99
CA ARG A 246 -16.41 -1.28 -2.71
C ARG A 246 -16.81 -2.06 -3.97
N TYR A 247 -15.83 -2.43 -4.79
CA TYR A 247 -16.09 -3.09 -6.07
C TYR A 247 -16.90 -4.38 -5.93
N VAL A 248 -16.58 -5.21 -4.96
CA VAL A 248 -17.27 -6.47 -4.70
C VAL A 248 -18.75 -6.22 -4.35
N LEU A 249 -19.01 -5.26 -3.47
CA LEU A 249 -20.39 -4.90 -3.09
C LEU A 249 -21.16 -4.30 -4.27
N ARG A 250 -20.53 -3.48 -5.09
CA ARG A 250 -21.15 -2.92 -6.31
C ARG A 250 -21.49 -4.01 -7.31
N GLN A 251 -20.63 -4.99 -7.52
CA GLN A 251 -20.91 -6.13 -8.40
C GLN A 251 -22.13 -6.92 -7.90
N ARG A 252 -22.20 -7.23 -6.61
CA ARG A 252 -23.37 -7.90 -6.01
C ARG A 252 -24.63 -7.08 -6.20
N ALA A 253 -24.59 -5.78 -5.91
CA ALA A 253 -25.75 -4.89 -6.11
C ALA A 253 -26.22 -4.84 -7.56
N VAL A 254 -25.30 -4.90 -8.53
CA VAL A 254 -25.66 -4.98 -9.95
C VAL A 254 -26.35 -6.30 -10.27
N LEU A 255 -25.83 -7.43 -9.77
CA LEU A 255 -26.44 -8.74 -9.96
C LEU A 255 -27.84 -8.79 -9.34
N ASP A 256 -27.97 -8.33 -8.10
CA ASP A 256 -29.26 -8.27 -7.40
C ASP A 256 -30.27 -7.42 -8.19
N LYS A 257 -29.80 -6.29 -8.69
CA LYS A 257 -30.63 -5.39 -9.48
C LYS A 257 -31.06 -6.01 -10.82
N LEU A 258 -30.13 -6.68 -11.48
CA LEU A 258 -30.45 -7.39 -12.75
C LEU A 258 -31.49 -8.51 -12.51
N GLN A 259 -31.39 -9.21 -11.38
CA GLN A 259 -32.32 -10.28 -11.02
C GLN A 259 -33.76 -9.80 -10.94
N GLU A 260 -34.00 -8.55 -10.52
CA GLU A 260 -35.35 -7.95 -10.46
C GLU A 260 -36.03 -7.84 -11.86
N PHE A 261 -35.23 -7.77 -12.93
CA PHE A 261 -35.74 -7.59 -14.29
C PHE A 261 -35.77 -8.88 -15.12
N LEU A 262 -35.24 -9.99 -14.57
CA LEU A 262 -35.19 -11.23 -15.28
C LEU A 262 -36.55 -11.99 -15.17
N PRO A 263 -36.97 -12.67 -16.23
CA PRO A 263 -38.14 -13.57 -16.19
C PRO A 263 -37.95 -14.68 -15.15
N VAL A 264 -39.05 -15.20 -14.65
CA VAL A 264 -39.05 -16.33 -13.70
C VAL A 264 -38.28 -17.51 -14.31
N GLY A 265 -37.33 -18.03 -13.54
CA GLY A 265 -36.46 -19.14 -13.95
C GLY A 265 -35.16 -18.73 -14.64
N MET A 266 -34.90 -17.42 -14.80
CA MET A 266 -33.60 -16.90 -15.21
C MET A 266 -32.84 -16.34 -14.04
N GLU A 267 -31.52 -16.46 -14.08
CA GLU A 267 -30.59 -15.94 -13.06
C GLU A 267 -29.51 -15.09 -13.71
N ALA A 268 -29.19 -13.95 -13.09
CA ALA A 268 -28.05 -13.13 -13.48
C ALA A 268 -26.77 -13.73 -12.94
N VAL A 269 -25.82 -14.00 -13.82
CA VAL A 269 -24.50 -14.53 -13.44
C VAL A 269 -23.43 -13.60 -13.97
N LEU A 270 -22.49 -13.22 -13.08
CA LEU A 270 -21.26 -12.55 -13.47
C LEU A 270 -20.23 -13.61 -13.86
N VAL A 271 -19.85 -13.62 -15.12
CA VAL A 271 -18.77 -14.49 -15.60
C VAL A 271 -17.53 -13.62 -15.76
N ALA A 272 -16.57 -13.79 -14.85
CA ALA A 272 -15.29 -13.16 -14.99
C ALA A 272 -14.39 -13.98 -15.92
N ASP A 273 -13.58 -13.31 -16.72
CA ASP A 273 -12.59 -13.99 -17.54
C ASP A 273 -11.38 -14.33 -16.65
N THR A 274 -11.27 -15.61 -16.27
CA THR A 274 -10.18 -16.10 -15.41
C THR A 274 -8.80 -15.94 -16.06
N SER A 275 -8.73 -15.81 -17.38
CA SER A 275 -7.47 -15.55 -18.08
C SER A 275 -6.91 -14.15 -17.83
N LEU A 276 -7.76 -13.22 -17.36
CA LEU A 276 -7.39 -11.86 -16.98
C LEU A 276 -6.99 -11.75 -15.51
N ALA A 277 -7.15 -12.83 -14.72
CA ALA A 277 -6.73 -12.82 -13.33
C ALA A 277 -5.20 -12.84 -13.22
N CYS A 278 -4.62 -11.81 -12.63
CA CYS A 278 -3.19 -11.69 -12.41
C CYS A 278 -2.85 -11.91 -10.93
N ALA A 279 -1.99 -12.89 -10.67
CA ALA A 279 -1.36 -13.02 -9.37
C ALA A 279 -0.02 -12.28 -9.38
N PRO A 280 0.31 -11.56 -8.30
CA PRO A 280 1.64 -10.95 -8.20
C PRO A 280 2.73 -12.01 -8.30
N PRO A 281 3.89 -11.65 -8.86
CA PRO A 281 4.99 -12.61 -9.00
C PRO A 281 5.41 -13.13 -7.63
N LYS A 282 5.59 -14.45 -7.55
CA LYS A 282 6.13 -15.06 -6.33
C LYS A 282 7.54 -14.51 -6.09
N ALA A 283 7.83 -14.12 -4.84
CA ALA A 283 9.20 -13.81 -4.48
C ALA A 283 10.04 -15.06 -4.70
N THR A 284 10.94 -15.01 -5.67
CA THR A 284 11.94 -16.06 -5.84
C THR A 284 13.00 -15.84 -4.78
N HIS A 285 13.06 -16.73 -3.81
CA HIS A 285 14.22 -16.84 -2.93
C HIS A 285 15.37 -17.38 -3.79
N THR A 286 16.21 -16.50 -4.29
CA THR A 286 17.53 -16.85 -4.84
C THR A 286 18.59 -16.64 -3.78
#